data_8cf280a85ea01e9ab3faabcd57c343c6
#
_entry.id   8cf280a85ea01e9ab3faabcd57c343c6
#
_cell.length_a   1.000
_cell.length_b   1.000
_cell.length_c   1.000
_cell.angle_alpha   90.00
_cell.angle_beta   90.00
_cell.angle_gamma   90.00
#
_symmetry.space_group_name_H-M   'P 1'
#
loop_
_entity.id
_entity.type
_entity.pdbx_description
1 polymer ?
#
loop_
_entity_poly.entity_id
_entity_poly.type
_entity_poly.pdbx_seq_one_letter_code
_entity_poly.pdbx_strand_id
1 'polypeptide(L)'
;MATFVGRHRELTVLDRRLARVADGRGAAVAIRGRRQVGKSRLVQEFCDRADVPYLYFAATKGASPTEALGEFLAELRTSSLVSDPALLPEHAPAQWSDAFRALAAALPDRPSIVVLDEVPWLSEQDTVFDGALQASWDRLLSRRPVLLLLLGSDLHMMERLTSYEQPFYGRADNLLLGPLTPADTAAVLDLPASQVIDAQLITGGLPGILRSWPSGCDPLTFLRRECEDPAAAVFGVPESALLAEFPAPDQARRVIESVGTGDRTQAAIATRAATRGVLPSGSLSPLLDRLTREKRVLAVDEPLSTRPGKPKLYRVADSNLRLYLAALRSAHDLSRRGRPEAAFQLIERRWPSWRGRAVEPLIREALELSTATGRLPWPDVTAVGSWWNRQFDPELDLVGADRAPVAARIDFVGSVKWLGTPVDRHDLTALHRAAPAVPGFDPGRTGLVVVSLSGHADDLDPTAVDLWWTADDVLDAYRE
;
A
#
# COMPACT_ATOMS: atom_id res chain seq x y z
N MET A 1 -24.24 -6.75 -8.31
CA MET A 1 -23.14 -5.84 -7.88
C MET A 1 -22.06 -6.68 -7.21
N ALA A 2 -20.78 -6.44 -7.50
CA ALA A 2 -19.71 -7.15 -6.80
C ALA A 2 -19.76 -6.80 -5.32
N THR A 3 -19.75 -7.81 -4.44
CA THR A 3 -19.81 -7.64 -2.99
C THR A 3 -18.60 -6.82 -2.54
N PHE A 4 -18.83 -5.80 -1.70
CA PHE A 4 -17.75 -5.04 -1.07
C PHE A 4 -17.09 -5.92 0.01
N VAL A 5 -15.79 -6.08 -0.03
CA VAL A 5 -15.04 -6.97 0.88
C VAL A 5 -13.96 -6.20 1.61
N GLY A 6 -13.74 -6.55 2.87
CA GLY A 6 -12.72 -5.96 3.72
C GLY A 6 -13.04 -4.54 4.20
N ARG A 7 -12.01 -3.81 4.60
CA ARG A 7 -12.10 -2.40 5.02
C ARG A 7 -12.94 -2.16 6.28
N HIS A 8 -13.12 -3.17 7.12
CA HIS A 8 -13.93 -3.04 8.34
C HIS A 8 -13.37 -1.99 9.30
N ARG A 9 -12.04 -1.90 9.41
CA ARG A 9 -11.38 -0.90 10.27
C ARG A 9 -11.62 0.52 9.77
N GLU A 10 -11.45 0.73 8.48
CA GLU A 10 -11.63 2.05 7.85
C GLU A 10 -13.10 2.48 7.92
N LEU A 11 -14.05 1.60 7.61
CA LEU A 11 -15.48 1.88 7.77
C LEU A 11 -15.82 2.22 9.22
N THR A 12 -15.33 1.46 10.20
CA THR A 12 -15.54 1.74 11.62
C THR A 12 -14.99 3.11 12.03
N VAL A 13 -13.84 3.52 11.47
CA VAL A 13 -13.30 4.88 11.71
C VAL A 13 -14.23 5.95 11.16
N LEU A 14 -14.73 5.77 9.94
CA LEU A 14 -15.67 6.72 9.31
C LEU A 14 -16.99 6.78 10.06
N ASP A 15 -17.56 5.63 10.48
CA ASP A 15 -18.77 5.55 11.29
C ASP A 15 -18.62 6.34 12.62
N ARG A 16 -17.49 6.17 13.30
CA ARG A 16 -17.20 6.92 14.54
C ARG A 16 -17.09 8.42 14.29
N ARG A 17 -16.57 8.86 13.14
CA ARG A 17 -16.50 10.28 12.78
C ARG A 17 -17.88 10.83 12.45
N LEU A 18 -18.70 10.09 11.71
CA LEU A 18 -20.07 10.47 11.42
C LEU A 18 -20.94 10.58 12.71
N ALA A 19 -20.76 9.62 13.62
CA ALA A 19 -21.46 9.69 14.91
C ALA A 19 -21.13 10.97 15.73
N ARG A 20 -19.88 11.45 15.67
CA ARG A 20 -19.46 12.66 16.37
C ARG A 20 -20.10 13.93 15.80
N VAL A 21 -20.39 13.98 14.50
CA VAL A 21 -21.01 15.20 13.92
C VAL A 21 -22.47 15.36 14.33
N ALA A 22 -23.10 14.32 14.89
CA ALA A 22 -24.45 14.40 15.46
C ALA A 22 -24.55 15.42 16.63
N ASP A 23 -23.42 15.74 17.28
CA ASP A 23 -23.34 16.78 18.32
C ASP A 23 -23.37 18.21 17.75
N GLY A 24 -23.59 18.38 16.45
CA GLY A 24 -23.72 19.68 15.78
C GLY A 24 -22.40 20.33 15.39
N ARG A 25 -21.27 19.60 15.50
CA ARG A 25 -19.93 20.07 15.09
C ARG A 25 -19.41 19.25 13.93
N GLY A 26 -18.90 19.95 12.91
CA GLY A 26 -18.28 19.30 11.76
C GLY A 26 -17.00 18.56 12.11
N ALA A 27 -16.74 17.46 11.40
CA ALA A 27 -15.49 16.72 11.43
C ALA A 27 -14.94 16.61 10.00
N ALA A 28 -13.61 16.58 9.84
CA ALA A 28 -12.98 16.37 8.55
C ALA A 28 -12.00 15.18 8.60
N VAL A 29 -11.96 14.40 7.52
CA VAL A 29 -11.03 13.28 7.35
C VAL A 29 -10.37 13.39 5.98
N ALA A 30 -9.03 13.41 5.96
CA ALA A 30 -8.23 13.33 4.76
C ALA A 30 -7.88 11.86 4.48
N ILE A 31 -8.47 11.30 3.44
CA ILE A 31 -8.26 9.92 3.01
C ILE A 31 -7.24 9.91 1.89
N ARG A 32 -6.05 9.40 2.17
CA ARG A 32 -4.97 9.30 1.23
C ARG A 32 -4.56 7.84 0.97
N GLY A 33 -4.11 7.56 -0.22
CA GLY A 33 -3.66 6.22 -0.61
C GLY A 33 -3.32 6.21 -2.09
N ARG A 34 -2.45 5.29 -2.50
CA ARG A 34 -2.03 5.17 -3.90
C ARG A 34 -3.24 4.96 -4.83
N ARG A 35 -3.01 5.17 -6.12
CA ARG A 35 -4.04 4.92 -7.13
C ARG A 35 -4.49 3.46 -7.07
N GLN A 36 -5.78 3.22 -7.34
CA GLN A 36 -6.42 1.90 -7.44
C GLN A 36 -6.48 1.07 -6.14
N VAL A 37 -6.13 1.63 -4.96
CA VAL A 37 -6.34 0.95 -3.67
C VAL A 37 -7.80 0.92 -3.21
N GLY A 38 -8.70 1.62 -3.93
CA GLY A 38 -10.14 1.58 -3.67
C GLY A 38 -10.69 2.69 -2.78
N LYS A 39 -10.04 3.88 -2.72
CA LYS A 39 -10.51 5.05 -1.92
C LYS A 39 -11.95 5.45 -2.24
N SER A 40 -12.21 5.78 -3.52
CA SER A 40 -13.54 6.23 -3.96
C SER A 40 -14.60 5.15 -3.72
N ARG A 41 -14.27 3.86 -3.94
CA ARG A 41 -15.20 2.76 -3.66
C ARG A 41 -15.49 2.58 -2.16
N LEU A 42 -14.48 2.75 -1.28
CA LEU A 42 -14.67 2.74 0.17
C LEU A 42 -15.65 3.84 0.60
N VAL A 43 -15.42 5.07 0.11
CA VAL A 43 -16.25 6.22 0.50
C VAL A 43 -17.64 6.12 -0.09
N GLN A 44 -17.80 5.63 -1.33
CA GLN A 44 -19.12 5.37 -1.91
C GLN A 44 -19.88 4.33 -1.07
N GLU A 45 -19.25 3.21 -0.73
CA GLU A 45 -19.86 2.18 0.14
C GLU A 45 -20.24 2.74 1.52
N PHE A 46 -19.40 3.61 2.08
CA PHE A 46 -19.70 4.28 3.34
C PHE A 46 -20.91 5.20 3.22
N CYS A 47 -20.98 6.04 2.18
CA CYS A 47 -22.13 6.91 1.94
C CYS A 47 -23.43 6.11 1.71
N ASP A 48 -23.36 5.02 0.94
CA ASP A 48 -24.52 4.16 0.67
C ASP A 48 -25.06 3.46 1.94
N ARG A 49 -24.18 3.15 2.92
CA ARG A 49 -24.56 2.51 4.20
C ARG A 49 -25.01 3.50 5.27
N ALA A 50 -24.55 4.75 5.20
CA ALA A 50 -24.71 5.72 6.29
C ALA A 50 -26.15 6.23 6.46
N ASP A 51 -27.01 6.06 5.46
CA ASP A 51 -28.42 6.50 5.44
C ASP A 51 -28.60 7.99 5.86
N VAL A 52 -27.64 8.83 5.44
CA VAL A 52 -27.66 10.28 5.65
C VAL A 52 -27.50 11.02 4.32
N PRO A 53 -27.99 12.27 4.21
CA PRO A 53 -27.76 13.05 3.00
C PRO A 53 -26.28 13.24 2.70
N TYR A 54 -25.91 13.16 1.44
CA TYR A 54 -24.52 13.37 1.03
C TYR A 54 -24.38 14.09 -0.33
N LEU A 55 -23.24 14.76 -0.49
CA LEU A 55 -22.69 15.24 -1.75
C LEU A 55 -21.43 14.42 -2.05
N TYR A 56 -21.31 13.92 -3.27
CA TYR A 56 -20.07 13.33 -3.78
C TYR A 56 -19.60 14.10 -5.01
N PHE A 57 -18.55 14.91 -4.85
CA PHE A 57 -17.92 15.66 -5.93
C PHE A 57 -16.55 15.07 -6.25
N ALA A 58 -16.36 14.62 -7.50
CA ALA A 58 -15.09 14.15 -8.02
C ALA A 58 -14.50 15.19 -8.98
N ALA A 59 -13.33 15.73 -8.65
CA ALA A 59 -12.69 16.71 -9.50
C ALA A 59 -12.25 16.11 -10.83
N THR A 60 -12.39 16.88 -11.92
CA THR A 60 -11.94 16.50 -13.27
C THR A 60 -10.51 16.99 -13.49
N LYS A 61 -9.61 16.06 -13.86
CA LYS A 61 -8.21 16.40 -14.13
C LYS A 61 -8.10 17.36 -15.33
N GLY A 62 -7.44 18.50 -15.13
CA GLY A 62 -7.22 19.48 -16.20
C GLY A 62 -8.39 20.42 -16.46
N ALA A 63 -9.49 20.33 -15.69
CA ALA A 63 -10.55 21.31 -15.76
C ALA A 63 -10.05 22.70 -15.34
N SER A 64 -10.53 23.75 -15.99
CA SER A 64 -10.30 25.11 -15.51
C SER A 64 -11.06 25.36 -14.18
N PRO A 65 -10.64 26.36 -13.35
CA PRO A 65 -11.38 26.70 -12.14
C PRO A 65 -12.87 26.97 -12.37
N THR A 66 -13.22 27.61 -13.49
CA THR A 66 -14.62 27.90 -13.85
C THR A 66 -15.41 26.62 -14.16
N GLU A 67 -14.81 25.68 -14.90
CA GLU A 67 -15.43 24.39 -15.18
C GLU A 67 -15.62 23.58 -13.91
N ALA A 68 -14.59 23.50 -13.05
CA ALA A 68 -14.68 22.78 -11.78
C ALA A 68 -15.76 23.35 -10.85
N LEU A 69 -15.91 24.69 -10.79
CA LEU A 69 -16.98 25.35 -10.03
C LEU A 69 -18.37 25.07 -10.61
N GLY A 70 -18.48 24.99 -11.95
CA GLY A 70 -19.70 24.61 -12.65
C GLY A 70 -20.11 23.16 -12.35
N GLU A 71 -19.15 22.24 -12.45
CA GLU A 71 -19.34 20.82 -12.11
C GLU A 71 -19.75 20.67 -10.63
N PHE A 72 -19.06 21.36 -9.71
CA PHE A 72 -19.39 21.32 -8.29
C PHE A 72 -20.83 21.77 -8.01
N LEU A 73 -21.28 22.86 -8.62
CA LEU A 73 -22.66 23.36 -8.44
C LEU A 73 -23.67 22.36 -9.04
N ALA A 74 -23.37 21.75 -10.18
CA ALA A 74 -24.25 20.75 -10.79
C ALA A 74 -24.41 19.52 -9.90
N GLU A 75 -23.31 18.99 -9.33
CA GLU A 75 -23.34 17.88 -8.38
C GLU A 75 -24.08 18.27 -7.09
N LEU A 76 -23.84 19.47 -6.57
CA LEU A 76 -24.54 19.97 -5.38
C LEU A 76 -26.06 20.00 -5.61
N ARG A 77 -26.54 20.46 -6.76
CA ARG A 77 -27.97 20.54 -7.11
C ARG A 77 -28.66 19.18 -7.15
N THR A 78 -27.95 18.16 -7.59
CA THR A 78 -28.48 16.78 -7.74
C THR A 78 -28.25 15.94 -6.50
N SER A 79 -27.47 16.44 -5.52
CA SER A 79 -27.15 15.73 -4.28
C SER A 79 -28.35 15.59 -3.35
N SER A 80 -28.33 14.59 -2.49
CA SER A 80 -29.35 14.41 -1.44
C SER A 80 -29.27 15.43 -0.31
N LEU A 81 -28.24 16.31 -0.29
CA LEU A 81 -28.14 17.43 0.65
C LEU A 81 -29.22 18.49 0.41
N VAL A 82 -29.58 18.69 -0.83
CA VAL A 82 -30.42 19.82 -1.26
C VAL A 82 -31.89 19.39 -1.28
N SER A 83 -32.68 20.00 -0.39
CA SER A 83 -34.12 19.77 -0.34
C SER A 83 -34.87 20.56 -1.43
N ASP A 84 -34.39 21.75 -1.77
CA ASP A 84 -34.95 22.62 -2.81
C ASP A 84 -33.81 23.22 -3.66
N PRO A 85 -33.60 22.73 -4.88
CA PRO A 85 -32.56 23.24 -5.79
C PRO A 85 -32.74 24.72 -6.18
N ALA A 86 -33.94 25.28 -6.04
CA ALA A 86 -34.20 26.68 -6.34
C ALA A 86 -33.53 27.65 -5.35
N LEU A 87 -33.11 27.16 -4.18
CA LEU A 87 -32.36 27.94 -3.20
C LEU A 87 -30.90 28.14 -3.53
N LEU A 88 -30.38 27.37 -4.51
CA LEU A 88 -28.99 27.46 -4.97
C LEU A 88 -28.84 28.56 -6.04
N PRO A 89 -27.60 29.13 -6.17
CA PRO A 89 -27.31 30.10 -7.22
C PRO A 89 -27.67 29.55 -8.60
N GLU A 90 -28.28 30.34 -9.48
CA GLU A 90 -28.64 29.92 -10.83
C GLU A 90 -27.41 29.67 -11.70
N HIS A 91 -26.35 30.46 -11.51
CA HIS A 91 -25.10 30.37 -12.24
C HIS A 91 -23.95 29.84 -11.39
N ALA A 92 -22.93 29.31 -12.04
CA ALA A 92 -21.73 28.86 -11.37
C ALA A 92 -21.09 30.00 -10.54
N PRO A 93 -20.66 29.74 -9.32
CA PRO A 93 -19.93 30.73 -8.51
C PRO A 93 -18.64 31.17 -9.22
N ALA A 94 -18.22 32.42 -8.98
CA ALA A 94 -16.98 32.93 -9.56
C ALA A 94 -15.72 32.39 -8.85
N GLN A 95 -15.87 31.93 -7.62
CA GLN A 95 -14.75 31.47 -6.78
C GLN A 95 -15.21 30.43 -5.76
N TRP A 96 -14.27 29.64 -5.25
CA TRP A 96 -14.53 28.54 -4.31
C TRP A 96 -15.17 29.00 -2.99
N SER A 97 -14.83 30.20 -2.50
CA SER A 97 -15.47 30.74 -1.28
C SER A 97 -16.99 30.94 -1.43
N ASP A 98 -17.47 31.25 -2.65
CA ASP A 98 -18.89 31.38 -2.93
C ASP A 98 -19.55 30.00 -3.08
N ALA A 99 -18.85 29.05 -3.73
CA ALA A 99 -19.29 27.67 -3.82
C ALA A 99 -19.47 27.02 -2.45
N PHE A 100 -18.51 27.21 -1.55
CA PHE A 100 -18.60 26.67 -0.18
C PHE A 100 -19.66 27.40 0.68
N ARG A 101 -19.98 28.67 0.41
CA ARG A 101 -21.13 29.35 1.03
C ARG A 101 -22.45 28.73 0.57
N ALA A 102 -22.58 28.46 -0.71
CA ALA A 102 -23.76 27.78 -1.25
C ALA A 102 -23.91 26.36 -0.65
N LEU A 103 -22.82 25.62 -0.55
CA LEU A 103 -22.78 24.33 0.14
C LEU A 103 -23.25 24.46 1.60
N ALA A 104 -22.67 25.39 2.37
CA ALA A 104 -23.00 25.58 3.78
C ALA A 104 -24.49 25.95 4.00
N ALA A 105 -25.07 26.70 3.06
CA ALA A 105 -26.50 27.04 3.08
C ALA A 105 -27.40 25.85 2.74
N ALA A 106 -26.89 24.91 1.92
CA ALA A 106 -27.61 23.69 1.53
C ALA A 106 -27.55 22.57 2.58
N LEU A 107 -26.58 22.62 3.52
CA LEU A 107 -26.42 21.59 4.54
C LEU A 107 -27.66 21.55 5.47
N PRO A 108 -28.23 20.35 5.70
CA PRO A 108 -29.32 20.19 6.67
C PRO A 108 -28.82 20.32 8.11
N ASP A 109 -29.77 20.57 9.06
CA ASP A 109 -29.47 20.61 10.50
C ASP A 109 -29.41 19.19 11.13
N ARG A 110 -29.01 18.21 10.37
CA ARG A 110 -28.79 16.80 10.77
C ARG A 110 -27.50 16.28 10.16
N PRO A 111 -26.95 15.16 10.67
CA PRO A 111 -25.73 14.58 10.13
C PRO A 111 -25.79 14.42 8.60
N SER A 112 -24.73 14.83 7.93
CA SER A 112 -24.58 14.78 6.49
C SER A 112 -23.12 14.55 6.09
N ILE A 113 -22.87 14.11 4.86
CA ILE A 113 -21.52 13.83 4.35
C ILE A 113 -21.25 14.71 3.13
N VAL A 114 -20.05 15.28 3.07
CA VAL A 114 -19.53 15.98 1.89
C VAL A 114 -18.22 15.32 1.49
N VAL A 115 -18.16 14.83 0.26
CA VAL A 115 -16.97 14.19 -0.30
C VAL A 115 -16.40 15.09 -1.40
N LEU A 116 -15.11 15.44 -1.26
CA LEU A 116 -14.30 16.06 -2.31
C LEU A 116 -13.25 15.04 -2.72
N ASP A 117 -13.45 14.41 -3.89
CA ASP A 117 -12.53 13.39 -4.41
C ASP A 117 -11.53 14.02 -5.39
N GLU A 118 -10.29 13.53 -5.36
CA GLU A 118 -9.13 14.03 -6.08
C GLU A 118 -8.83 15.53 -5.79
N VAL A 119 -8.88 15.92 -4.51
CA VAL A 119 -8.51 17.26 -4.01
C VAL A 119 -7.17 17.78 -4.58
N PRO A 120 -6.12 16.97 -4.76
CA PRO A 120 -4.89 17.41 -5.39
C PRO A 120 -5.08 18.11 -6.73
N TRP A 121 -6.03 17.69 -7.56
CA TRP A 121 -6.28 18.34 -8.85
C TRP A 121 -6.88 19.73 -8.70
N LEU A 122 -7.74 19.93 -7.69
CA LEU A 122 -8.31 21.26 -7.39
C LEU A 122 -7.21 22.23 -6.91
N SER A 123 -6.33 21.74 -6.04
CA SER A 123 -5.18 22.52 -5.54
C SER A 123 -4.14 22.85 -6.63
N GLU A 124 -3.98 21.96 -7.61
CA GLU A 124 -3.08 22.20 -8.76
C GLU A 124 -3.67 23.21 -9.76
N GLN A 125 -4.98 23.15 -9.98
CA GLN A 125 -5.69 23.99 -10.96
C GLN A 125 -5.96 25.40 -10.45
N ASP A 126 -6.16 25.56 -9.15
CA ASP A 126 -6.49 26.83 -8.52
C ASP A 126 -5.72 27.02 -7.22
N THR A 127 -4.74 27.92 -7.25
CA THR A 127 -3.86 28.20 -6.10
C THR A 127 -4.57 28.81 -4.90
N VAL A 128 -5.81 29.31 -5.06
CA VAL A 128 -6.61 29.87 -3.96
C VAL A 128 -7.55 28.85 -3.32
N PHE A 129 -7.71 27.66 -3.93
CA PHE A 129 -8.62 26.61 -3.48
C PHE A 129 -8.37 26.21 -2.01
N ASP A 130 -7.14 25.89 -1.64
CA ASP A 130 -6.78 25.42 -0.30
C ASP A 130 -7.13 26.46 0.76
N GLY A 131 -6.84 27.75 0.49
CA GLY A 131 -7.18 28.86 1.38
C GLY A 131 -8.68 29.10 1.48
N ALA A 132 -9.40 28.96 0.37
CA ALA A 132 -10.88 29.09 0.35
C ALA A 132 -11.54 27.95 1.14
N LEU A 133 -11.06 26.72 1.00
CA LEU A 133 -11.53 25.55 1.75
C LEU A 133 -11.27 25.73 3.25
N GLN A 134 -10.06 26.17 3.65
CA GLN A 134 -9.72 26.46 5.04
C GLN A 134 -10.64 27.51 5.65
N ALA A 135 -10.77 28.67 4.99
CA ALA A 135 -11.59 29.77 5.50
C ALA A 135 -13.06 29.38 5.64
N SER A 136 -13.57 28.60 4.68
CA SER A 136 -14.94 28.08 4.71
C SER A 136 -15.14 27.03 5.79
N TRP A 137 -14.16 26.16 6.00
CA TRP A 137 -14.16 25.20 7.10
C TRP A 137 -14.25 25.93 8.46
N ASP A 138 -13.33 26.85 8.73
CA ASP A 138 -13.23 27.53 10.03
C ASP A 138 -14.46 28.37 10.36
N ARG A 139 -15.07 29.00 9.35
CA ARG A 139 -16.16 29.97 9.56
C ARG A 139 -17.56 29.36 9.42
N LEU A 140 -17.72 28.33 8.59
CA LEU A 140 -19.02 27.83 8.18
C LEU A 140 -19.20 26.35 8.49
N LEU A 141 -18.41 25.47 7.84
CA LEU A 141 -18.65 24.03 7.81
C LEU A 141 -18.39 23.35 9.16
N SER A 142 -17.34 23.77 9.90
CA SER A 142 -17.04 23.21 11.22
C SER A 142 -18.13 23.41 12.28
N ARG A 143 -19.09 24.31 12.00
CA ARG A 143 -20.23 24.61 12.87
C ARG A 143 -21.54 23.96 12.42
N ARG A 144 -21.46 23.08 11.44
CA ARG A 144 -22.60 22.30 10.89
C ARG A 144 -22.38 20.83 11.18
N PRO A 145 -23.43 20.01 11.30
CA PRO A 145 -23.32 18.57 11.50
C PRO A 145 -22.88 17.87 10.20
N VAL A 146 -21.67 18.17 9.72
CA VAL A 146 -21.13 17.66 8.45
C VAL A 146 -19.84 16.88 8.65
N LEU A 147 -19.75 15.71 8.03
CA LEU A 147 -18.50 14.98 7.86
C LEU A 147 -17.91 15.30 6.49
N LEU A 148 -16.80 16.05 6.47
CA LEU A 148 -16.06 16.38 5.26
C LEU A 148 -14.99 15.33 4.98
N LEU A 149 -15.07 14.65 3.86
CA LEU A 149 -14.12 13.66 3.38
C LEU A 149 -13.31 14.23 2.22
N LEU A 150 -12.00 14.37 2.41
CA LEU A 150 -11.05 14.88 1.42
C LEU A 150 -10.23 13.70 0.88
N LEU A 151 -10.40 13.33 -0.38
CA LEU A 151 -9.71 12.20 -1.00
C LEU A 151 -8.64 12.66 -1.96
N GLY A 152 -7.54 11.92 -2.03
CA GLY A 152 -6.53 12.14 -3.05
C GLY A 152 -5.60 10.95 -3.25
N SER A 153 -5.16 10.79 -4.49
CA SER A 153 -4.25 9.72 -4.91
C SER A 153 -2.77 10.12 -4.84
N ASP A 154 -2.45 11.41 -4.81
CA ASP A 154 -1.10 11.90 -4.56
C ASP A 154 -0.84 11.97 -3.05
N LEU A 155 -0.06 11.01 -2.55
CA LEU A 155 0.26 10.91 -1.12
C LEU A 155 0.95 12.16 -0.58
N HIS A 156 1.89 12.72 -1.36
CA HIS A 156 2.68 13.88 -0.95
C HIS A 156 1.82 15.15 -0.88
N MET A 157 0.98 15.41 -1.89
CA MET A 157 0.09 16.57 -1.88
C MET A 157 -0.93 16.49 -0.75
N MET A 158 -1.54 15.32 -0.51
CA MET A 158 -2.46 15.12 0.60
C MET A 158 -1.79 15.24 1.97
N GLU A 159 -0.54 14.77 2.10
CA GLU A 159 0.26 14.95 3.32
C GLU A 159 0.61 16.43 3.53
N ARG A 160 0.98 17.13 2.46
CA ARG A 160 1.24 18.57 2.50
C ARG A 160 -0.01 19.36 2.93
N LEU A 161 -1.19 19.05 2.42
CA LEU A 161 -2.46 19.73 2.80
C LEU A 161 -2.68 19.71 4.32
N THR A 162 -2.32 18.62 4.99
CA THR A 162 -2.54 18.39 6.43
C THR A 162 -1.29 18.55 7.30
N SER A 163 -0.12 18.92 6.73
CA SER A 163 1.13 19.10 7.47
C SER A 163 1.21 20.46 8.16
N TYR A 164 2.22 20.64 9.03
CA TYR A 164 2.44 21.89 9.77
C TYR A 164 2.54 23.10 8.82
N GLU A 165 1.98 24.24 9.23
CA GLU A 165 1.86 25.48 8.44
C GLU A 165 0.98 25.41 7.18
N GLN A 166 0.29 24.31 6.94
CA GLN A 166 -0.59 24.19 5.77
C GLN A 166 -2.06 24.43 6.14
N PRO A 167 -2.90 24.79 5.15
CA PRO A 167 -4.28 25.24 5.40
C PRO A 167 -5.15 24.29 6.23
N PHE A 168 -4.95 22.96 6.11
CA PHE A 168 -5.77 21.98 6.85
C PHE A 168 -5.03 21.32 8.03
N TYR A 169 -3.91 21.86 8.47
CA TYR A 169 -3.21 21.37 9.66
C TYR A 169 -4.10 21.44 10.90
N GLY A 170 -4.22 20.31 11.61
CA GLY A 170 -5.05 20.19 12.82
C GLY A 170 -6.57 20.27 12.61
N ARG A 171 -7.04 20.33 11.33
CA ARG A 171 -8.47 20.39 10.98
C ARG A 171 -9.03 19.06 10.51
N ALA A 172 -8.23 18.24 9.90
CA ALA A 172 -8.62 16.92 9.42
C ALA A 172 -7.81 15.80 10.07
N ASP A 173 -8.50 14.71 10.41
CA ASP A 173 -7.85 13.45 10.74
C ASP A 173 -7.27 12.80 9.48
N ASN A 174 -6.13 12.14 9.60
CA ASN A 174 -5.50 11.45 8.47
C ASN A 174 -5.85 9.97 8.47
N LEU A 175 -6.45 9.48 7.40
CA LEU A 175 -6.70 8.07 7.13
C LEU A 175 -5.86 7.62 5.92
N LEU A 176 -4.82 6.82 6.19
CA LEU A 176 -4.02 6.21 5.13
C LEU A 176 -4.67 4.89 4.69
N LEU A 177 -5.12 4.83 3.44
CA LEU A 177 -5.66 3.62 2.85
C LEU A 177 -4.56 2.85 2.13
N GLY A 178 -4.18 1.70 2.67
CA GLY A 178 -3.28 0.74 2.04
C GLY A 178 -4.00 -0.20 1.06
N PRO A 179 -3.29 -1.14 0.44
CA PRO A 179 -3.91 -2.24 -0.29
C PRO A 179 -4.76 -3.13 0.63
N LEU A 180 -5.57 -4.01 0.05
CA LEU A 180 -6.25 -5.07 0.80
C LEU A 180 -5.22 -6.00 1.46
N THR A 181 -5.54 -6.45 2.66
CA THR A 181 -4.68 -7.37 3.42
C THR A 181 -4.74 -8.79 2.87
N PRO A 182 -3.81 -9.69 3.25
CA PRO A 182 -3.95 -11.11 2.96
C PRO A 182 -5.27 -11.70 3.47
N ALA A 183 -5.77 -11.27 4.63
CA ALA A 183 -7.07 -11.70 5.15
C ALA A 183 -8.23 -11.23 4.26
N ASP A 184 -8.20 -9.99 3.78
CA ASP A 184 -9.19 -9.50 2.81
C ASP A 184 -9.12 -10.28 1.49
N THR A 185 -7.90 -10.59 1.02
CA THR A 185 -7.67 -11.42 -0.18
C THR A 185 -8.24 -12.83 -0.01
N ALA A 186 -8.06 -13.45 1.16
CA ALA A 186 -8.65 -14.74 1.49
C ALA A 186 -10.19 -14.71 1.43
N ALA A 187 -10.79 -13.64 1.96
CA ALA A 187 -12.25 -13.47 1.94
C ALA A 187 -12.82 -13.32 0.51
N VAL A 188 -11.99 -12.92 -0.47
CA VAL A 188 -12.40 -12.77 -1.87
C VAL A 188 -12.23 -14.06 -2.66
N LEU A 189 -11.12 -14.82 -2.44
CA LEU A 189 -10.64 -15.80 -3.40
C LEU A 189 -11.00 -17.26 -3.07
N ASP A 190 -11.38 -17.58 -1.83
CA ASP A 190 -11.66 -18.95 -1.39
C ASP A 190 -10.56 -19.94 -1.78
N LEU A 191 -9.34 -19.65 -1.33
CA LEU A 191 -8.12 -20.43 -1.62
C LEU A 191 -7.45 -20.89 -0.33
N PRO A 192 -6.64 -21.97 -0.36
CA PRO A 192 -5.75 -22.34 0.75
C PRO A 192 -4.80 -21.19 1.11
N ALA A 193 -4.39 -21.09 2.36
CA ALA A 193 -3.56 -19.98 2.87
C ALA A 193 -2.28 -19.76 2.02
N SER A 194 -1.59 -20.81 1.62
CA SER A 194 -0.41 -20.72 0.76
C SER A 194 -0.67 -20.05 -0.58
N GLN A 195 -1.82 -20.36 -1.20
CA GLN A 195 -2.25 -19.76 -2.46
C GLN A 195 -2.79 -18.36 -2.29
N VAL A 196 -3.43 -18.04 -1.15
CA VAL A 196 -3.84 -16.67 -0.78
C VAL A 196 -2.62 -15.76 -0.67
N ILE A 197 -1.54 -16.21 -0.01
CA ILE A 197 -0.30 -15.47 0.10
C ILE A 197 0.31 -15.22 -1.29
N ASP A 198 0.35 -16.23 -2.15
CA ASP A 198 0.83 -16.09 -3.53
C ASP A 198 -0.06 -15.12 -4.34
N ALA A 199 -1.37 -15.20 -4.21
CA ALA A 199 -2.31 -14.26 -4.83
C ALA A 199 -2.10 -12.84 -4.33
N GLN A 200 -1.85 -12.65 -3.03
CA GLN A 200 -1.48 -11.36 -2.44
C GLN A 200 -0.19 -10.80 -3.06
N LEU A 201 0.82 -11.65 -3.27
CA LEU A 201 2.06 -11.22 -3.92
C LEU A 201 1.85 -10.81 -5.38
N ILE A 202 0.99 -11.51 -6.13
CA ILE A 202 0.65 -11.21 -7.53
C ILE A 202 -0.15 -9.93 -7.64
N THR A 203 -1.19 -9.79 -6.84
CA THR A 203 -2.15 -8.68 -6.94
C THR A 203 -1.72 -7.43 -6.20
N GLY A 204 -0.82 -7.57 -5.21
CA GLY A 204 -0.48 -6.49 -4.28
C GLY A 204 -1.67 -6.05 -3.43
N GLY A 205 -2.71 -6.87 -3.29
CA GLY A 205 -3.96 -6.49 -2.62
C GLY A 205 -4.75 -5.41 -3.37
N LEU A 206 -4.52 -5.23 -4.68
CA LEU A 206 -5.22 -4.24 -5.49
C LEU A 206 -6.59 -4.76 -5.93
N PRO A 207 -7.70 -4.11 -5.52
CA PRO A 207 -9.06 -4.59 -5.82
C PRO A 207 -9.34 -4.78 -7.30
N GLY A 208 -8.70 -3.97 -8.17
CA GLY A 208 -8.86 -4.05 -9.62
C GLY A 208 -8.40 -5.39 -10.20
N ILE A 209 -7.30 -5.94 -9.67
CA ILE A 209 -6.77 -7.24 -10.10
C ILE A 209 -7.52 -8.39 -9.41
N LEU A 210 -7.82 -8.26 -8.11
CA LEU A 210 -8.56 -9.28 -7.37
C LEU A 210 -9.94 -9.56 -7.97
N ARG A 211 -10.61 -8.55 -8.53
CA ARG A 211 -11.92 -8.73 -9.20
C ARG A 211 -11.87 -9.56 -10.48
N SER A 212 -10.73 -9.63 -11.18
CA SER A 212 -10.56 -10.48 -12.37
C SER A 212 -10.19 -11.91 -12.02
N TRP A 213 -9.91 -12.19 -10.75
CA TRP A 213 -9.50 -13.52 -10.29
C TRP A 213 -10.69 -14.47 -10.18
N PRO A 214 -10.72 -15.59 -10.93
CA PRO A 214 -11.80 -16.57 -10.81
C PRO A 214 -11.75 -17.29 -9.45
N SER A 215 -12.93 -17.52 -8.85
CA SER A 215 -13.01 -18.26 -7.59
C SER A 215 -12.37 -19.64 -7.69
N GLY A 216 -11.57 -20.02 -6.70
CA GLY A 216 -10.87 -21.31 -6.64
C GLY A 216 -9.74 -21.51 -7.66
N CYS A 217 -9.41 -20.48 -8.44
CA CYS A 217 -8.33 -20.58 -9.43
C CYS A 217 -6.98 -20.42 -8.73
N ASP A 218 -6.07 -21.38 -8.91
CA ASP A 218 -4.72 -21.31 -8.35
C ASP A 218 -3.86 -20.20 -9.02
N PRO A 219 -2.83 -19.68 -8.33
CA PRO A 219 -2.05 -18.52 -8.78
C PRO A 219 -1.38 -18.68 -10.15
N LEU A 220 -0.85 -19.83 -10.48
CA LEU A 220 -0.17 -20.04 -11.76
C LEU A 220 -1.16 -20.20 -12.90
N THR A 221 -2.27 -20.88 -12.68
CA THR A 221 -3.39 -20.98 -13.63
C THR A 221 -4.00 -19.60 -13.90
N PHE A 222 -4.17 -18.75 -12.87
CA PHE A 222 -4.56 -17.37 -13.05
C PHE A 222 -3.59 -16.61 -13.96
N LEU A 223 -2.29 -16.66 -13.67
CA LEU A 223 -1.28 -15.96 -14.49
C LEU A 223 -1.21 -16.49 -15.94
N ARG A 224 -1.42 -17.80 -16.15
CA ARG A 224 -1.50 -18.37 -17.50
C ARG A 224 -2.67 -17.79 -18.28
N ARG A 225 -3.84 -17.76 -17.68
CA ARG A 225 -5.06 -17.18 -18.26
C ARG A 225 -4.89 -15.69 -18.57
N GLU A 226 -4.33 -14.92 -17.66
CA GLU A 226 -4.10 -13.48 -17.87
C GLU A 226 -3.11 -13.22 -19.03
N CYS A 227 -2.18 -14.15 -19.32
CA CYS A 227 -1.31 -14.04 -20.50
C CYS A 227 -2.05 -14.16 -21.83
N GLU A 228 -3.27 -14.74 -21.86
CA GLU A 228 -4.10 -14.86 -23.06
C GLU A 228 -4.78 -13.52 -23.43
N ASP A 229 -4.93 -12.61 -22.45
CA ASP A 229 -5.54 -11.29 -22.62
C ASP A 229 -4.49 -10.17 -22.43
N PRO A 230 -4.04 -9.52 -23.53
CA PRO A 230 -3.11 -8.39 -23.43
C PRO A 230 -3.68 -7.16 -22.68
N ALA A 231 -5.00 -7.09 -22.50
CA ALA A 231 -5.66 -6.02 -21.73
C ALA A 231 -5.91 -6.38 -20.26
N ALA A 232 -5.43 -7.56 -19.83
CA ALA A 232 -5.65 -8.05 -18.47
C ALA A 232 -5.17 -7.08 -17.39
N ALA A 233 -5.94 -7.00 -16.29
CA ALA A 233 -5.70 -6.05 -15.19
C ALA A 233 -4.32 -6.23 -14.56
N VAL A 234 -3.81 -7.47 -14.49
CA VAL A 234 -2.49 -7.77 -13.92
C VAL A 234 -1.34 -7.08 -14.66
N PHE A 235 -1.50 -6.76 -15.93
CA PHE A 235 -0.56 -5.98 -16.74
C PHE A 235 -0.90 -4.48 -16.73
N GLY A 236 -2.17 -4.15 -16.98
CA GLY A 236 -2.61 -2.78 -17.19
C GLY A 236 -2.55 -1.90 -15.93
N VAL A 237 -2.85 -2.47 -14.76
CA VAL A 237 -2.85 -1.75 -13.48
C VAL A 237 -1.46 -1.21 -13.12
N PRO A 238 -0.39 -2.03 -13.03
CA PRO A 238 0.94 -1.54 -12.69
C PRO A 238 1.55 -0.65 -13.79
N GLU A 239 1.26 -0.92 -15.05
CA GLU A 239 1.72 -0.09 -16.17
C GLU A 239 1.13 1.32 -16.09
N SER A 240 -0.19 1.41 -15.90
CA SER A 240 -0.89 2.68 -15.78
C SER A 240 -0.45 3.48 -14.55
N ALA A 241 -0.25 2.81 -13.40
CA ALA A 241 0.26 3.44 -12.19
C ALA A 241 1.67 4.02 -12.40
N LEU A 242 2.56 3.24 -13.03
CA LEU A 242 3.92 3.68 -13.33
C LEU A 242 3.94 4.86 -14.31
N LEU A 243 3.12 4.84 -15.36
CA LEU A 243 3.03 5.91 -16.34
C LEU A 243 2.44 7.20 -15.76
N ALA A 244 1.45 7.08 -14.89
CA ALA A 244 0.78 8.23 -14.29
C ALA A 244 1.66 8.97 -13.27
N GLU A 245 2.45 8.23 -12.48
CA GLU A 245 3.32 8.79 -11.44
C GLU A 245 4.71 9.15 -12.00
N PHE A 246 5.19 8.42 -13.00
CA PHE A 246 6.54 8.55 -13.57
C PHE A 246 6.49 8.46 -15.11
N PRO A 247 6.02 9.51 -15.80
CA PRO A 247 6.00 9.54 -17.26
C PRO A 247 7.42 9.37 -17.84
N ALA A 248 7.54 8.59 -18.91
CA ALA A 248 8.84 8.28 -19.54
C ALA A 248 9.46 9.51 -20.24
N PRO A 249 10.78 9.57 -20.36
CA PRO A 249 11.88 8.76 -19.80
C PRO A 249 12.56 9.43 -18.59
N ASP A 250 11.86 9.54 -17.48
CA ASP A 250 12.31 10.18 -16.25
C ASP A 250 13.44 9.36 -15.56
N GLN A 251 14.36 10.05 -14.87
CA GLN A 251 15.38 9.44 -14.02
C GLN A 251 14.77 8.56 -12.91
N ALA A 252 13.66 9.01 -12.31
CA ALA A 252 12.94 8.26 -11.29
C ALA A 252 12.47 6.90 -11.81
N ARG A 253 11.87 6.86 -13.01
CA ARG A 253 11.42 5.62 -13.64
C ARG A 253 12.58 4.65 -13.89
N ARG A 254 13.73 5.13 -14.38
CA ARG A 254 14.93 4.28 -14.59
C ARG A 254 15.44 3.66 -13.31
N VAL A 255 15.43 4.41 -12.21
CA VAL A 255 15.82 3.93 -10.88
C VAL A 255 14.82 2.87 -10.39
N ILE A 256 13.51 3.11 -10.51
CA ILE A 256 12.46 2.15 -10.12
C ILE A 256 12.59 0.85 -10.94
N GLU A 257 12.82 0.97 -12.25
CA GLU A 257 13.01 -0.20 -13.14
C GLU A 257 14.28 -0.99 -12.80
N SER A 258 15.37 -0.32 -12.42
CA SER A 258 16.59 -0.97 -11.96
C SER A 258 16.33 -1.79 -10.70
N VAL A 259 15.72 -1.18 -9.68
CA VAL A 259 15.34 -1.86 -8.44
C VAL A 259 14.38 -3.02 -8.71
N GLY A 260 13.39 -2.82 -9.57
CA GLY A 260 12.41 -3.85 -9.93
C GLY A 260 13.00 -5.05 -10.65
N THR A 261 14.11 -4.88 -11.39
CA THR A 261 14.83 -5.97 -12.05
C THR A 261 15.85 -6.68 -11.15
N GLY A 262 16.01 -6.25 -9.90
CA GLY A 262 16.78 -6.95 -8.88
C GLY A 262 18.02 -6.23 -8.35
N ASP A 263 18.33 -5.01 -8.82
CA ASP A 263 19.43 -4.23 -8.26
C ASP A 263 19.01 -3.65 -6.90
N ARG A 264 19.61 -4.13 -5.83
CA ARG A 264 19.20 -3.80 -4.45
C ARG A 264 20.10 -2.74 -3.80
N THR A 265 21.37 -2.64 -4.20
CA THR A 265 22.32 -1.68 -3.61
C THR A 265 22.38 -0.38 -4.42
N GLN A 266 22.70 0.74 -3.75
CA GLN A 266 22.85 2.03 -4.41
C GLN A 266 23.87 1.98 -5.56
N ALA A 267 24.97 1.23 -5.42
CA ALA A 267 25.98 1.10 -6.46
C ALA A 267 25.47 0.35 -7.69
N ALA A 268 24.75 -0.79 -7.49
CA ALA A 268 24.15 -1.56 -8.58
C ALA A 268 23.08 -0.74 -9.32
N ILE A 269 22.22 -0.05 -8.57
CA ILE A 269 21.19 0.85 -9.11
C ILE A 269 21.83 1.95 -9.96
N ALA A 270 22.90 2.61 -9.46
CA ALA A 270 23.62 3.64 -10.21
C ALA A 270 24.14 3.12 -11.54
N THR A 271 24.81 1.96 -11.51
CA THR A 271 25.40 1.34 -12.71
C THR A 271 24.31 1.01 -13.75
N ARG A 272 23.24 0.34 -13.36
CA ARG A 272 22.18 -0.05 -14.29
C ARG A 272 21.35 1.14 -14.79
N ALA A 273 20.98 2.06 -13.92
CA ALA A 273 20.23 3.25 -14.35
C ALA A 273 21.02 4.12 -15.33
N ALA A 274 22.36 4.16 -15.20
CA ALA A 274 23.26 4.86 -16.13
C ALA A 274 23.32 4.21 -17.51
N THR A 275 23.08 2.89 -17.66
CA THR A 275 23.08 2.25 -19.00
C THR A 275 21.94 2.71 -19.91
N ARG A 276 20.90 3.34 -19.34
CA ARG A 276 19.71 3.83 -20.06
C ARG A 276 19.67 5.37 -20.17
N GLY A 277 20.73 6.05 -19.84
CA GLY A 277 20.88 7.51 -19.90
C GLY A 277 21.68 8.08 -18.73
N VAL A 278 22.24 9.27 -18.91
CA VAL A 278 23.11 9.90 -17.91
C VAL A 278 22.37 10.14 -16.61
N LEU A 279 22.94 9.68 -15.49
CA LEU A 279 22.58 10.11 -14.15
C LEU A 279 23.64 11.12 -13.70
N PRO A 280 23.27 12.38 -13.41
CA PRO A 280 24.24 13.37 -12.89
C PRO A 280 24.85 12.87 -11.58
N SER A 281 26.13 13.16 -11.40
CA SER A 281 26.83 12.82 -10.14
C SER A 281 26.09 13.44 -8.95
N GLY A 282 25.88 12.63 -7.90
CA GLY A 282 25.19 13.07 -6.68
C GLY A 282 23.65 13.09 -6.75
N SER A 283 23.03 12.89 -7.92
CA SER A 283 21.56 12.96 -8.05
C SER A 283 20.81 11.73 -7.53
N LEU A 284 21.49 10.58 -7.44
CA LEU A 284 20.83 9.31 -7.07
C LEU A 284 20.36 9.28 -5.61
N SER A 285 21.15 9.77 -4.66
CA SER A 285 20.81 9.71 -3.24
C SER A 285 19.56 10.53 -2.90
N PRO A 286 19.46 11.81 -3.31
CA PRO A 286 18.22 12.58 -3.14
C PRO A 286 17.02 11.96 -3.86
N LEU A 287 17.25 11.36 -5.02
CA LEU A 287 16.19 10.69 -5.77
C LEU A 287 15.67 9.45 -5.05
N LEU A 288 16.57 8.61 -4.51
CA LEU A 288 16.18 7.45 -3.68
C LEU A 288 15.43 7.90 -2.42
N ASP A 289 15.87 8.97 -1.75
CA ASP A 289 15.14 9.53 -0.60
C ASP A 289 13.73 9.99 -1.00
N ARG A 290 13.57 10.69 -2.11
CA ARG A 290 12.27 11.11 -2.62
C ARG A 290 11.38 9.91 -2.94
N LEU A 291 11.89 8.88 -3.62
CA LEU A 291 11.13 7.69 -3.99
C LEU A 291 10.74 6.83 -2.79
N THR A 292 11.50 6.86 -1.70
CA THR A 292 11.21 6.11 -0.48
C THR A 292 10.31 6.88 0.47
N ARG A 293 10.59 8.15 0.77
CA ARG A 293 9.91 8.90 1.83
C ARG A 293 8.66 9.63 1.33
N GLU A 294 8.75 10.31 0.17
CA GLU A 294 7.65 11.11 -0.36
C GLU A 294 6.71 10.27 -1.21
N LYS A 295 7.24 9.61 -2.26
CA LYS A 295 6.44 8.82 -3.20
C LYS A 295 6.12 7.41 -2.69
N ARG A 296 6.89 6.89 -1.75
CA ARG A 296 6.71 5.55 -1.14
C ARG A 296 6.57 4.42 -2.17
N VAL A 297 7.16 4.58 -3.35
CA VAL A 297 7.19 3.55 -4.40
C VAL A 297 8.34 2.57 -4.19
N LEU A 298 9.40 3.02 -3.51
CA LEU A 298 10.47 2.16 -3.01
C LEU A 298 10.37 2.04 -1.49
N ALA A 299 10.81 0.90 -1.00
CA ALA A 299 11.10 0.67 0.41
C ALA A 299 12.61 0.45 0.59
N VAL A 300 13.11 0.78 1.75
CA VAL A 300 14.51 0.57 2.14
C VAL A 300 14.57 -0.38 3.31
N ASP A 301 15.36 -1.42 3.16
CA ASP A 301 15.68 -2.36 4.23
C ASP A 301 17.09 -2.05 4.75
N GLU A 302 17.22 -1.96 6.07
CA GLU A 302 18.50 -1.76 6.77
C GLU A 302 18.81 -2.99 7.63
N PRO A 303 20.08 -3.42 7.70
CA PRO A 303 20.40 -4.58 8.57
C PRO A 303 20.01 -4.30 10.00
N LEU A 304 19.13 -5.13 10.57
CA LEU A 304 18.66 -5.02 11.94
C LEU A 304 19.61 -5.79 12.89
N SER A 305 20.27 -5.08 13.78
CA SER A 305 21.16 -5.66 14.78
C SER A 305 21.47 -4.65 15.88
N THR A 306 22.27 -5.03 16.90
CA THR A 306 22.72 -4.09 17.93
C THR A 306 23.82 -3.12 17.47
N ARG A 307 24.26 -3.20 16.22
CA ARG A 307 25.25 -2.31 15.62
C ARG A 307 24.77 -1.78 14.26
N PRO A 308 25.09 -0.54 13.92
CA PRO A 308 24.78 -0.02 12.59
C PRO A 308 25.36 -0.89 11.47
N GLY A 309 24.53 -1.27 10.50
CA GLY A 309 24.91 -2.11 9.36
C GLY A 309 24.86 -1.39 8.02
N LYS A 310 25.58 -1.93 7.04
CA LYS A 310 25.58 -1.48 5.63
C LYS A 310 25.88 -2.65 4.70
N PRO A 311 25.45 -2.59 3.40
CA PRO A 311 24.71 -1.51 2.75
C PRO A 311 23.21 -1.52 3.08
N LYS A 312 22.51 -0.40 2.82
CA LYS A 312 21.05 -0.38 2.71
C LYS A 312 20.62 -1.06 1.43
N LEU A 313 19.51 -1.76 1.46
CA LEU A 313 18.92 -2.41 0.30
C LEU A 313 17.61 -1.75 -0.08
N TYR A 314 17.38 -1.59 -1.37
CA TYR A 314 16.17 -0.99 -1.92
C TYR A 314 15.31 -2.06 -2.60
N ARG A 315 14.01 -1.97 -2.44
CA ARG A 315 13.02 -2.81 -3.13
C ARG A 315 11.84 -1.97 -3.58
N VAL A 316 11.13 -2.42 -4.60
CA VAL A 316 9.82 -1.86 -4.95
C VAL A 316 8.86 -2.22 -3.82
N ALA A 317 8.15 -1.20 -3.29
CA ALA A 317 7.30 -1.37 -2.11
C ALA A 317 6.05 -2.21 -2.40
N ASP A 318 5.43 -1.98 -3.55
CA ASP A 318 4.24 -2.69 -4.02
C ASP A 318 4.62 -4.02 -4.69
N SER A 319 4.07 -5.15 -4.23
CA SER A 319 4.45 -6.47 -4.72
C SER A 319 3.97 -6.72 -6.15
N ASN A 320 2.80 -6.18 -6.57
CA ASN A 320 2.34 -6.29 -7.94
C ASN A 320 3.25 -5.51 -8.90
N LEU A 321 3.60 -4.26 -8.57
CA LEU A 321 4.55 -3.47 -9.34
C LEU A 321 5.94 -4.15 -9.38
N ARG A 322 6.36 -4.75 -8.27
CA ARG A 322 7.61 -5.52 -8.18
C ARG A 322 7.59 -6.72 -9.13
N LEU A 323 6.48 -7.48 -9.17
CA LEU A 323 6.30 -8.60 -10.10
C LEU A 323 6.25 -8.10 -11.56
N TYR A 324 5.53 -7.00 -11.81
CA TYR A 324 5.45 -6.39 -13.12
C TYR A 324 6.83 -6.08 -13.69
N LEU A 325 7.66 -5.39 -12.93
CA LEU A 325 9.01 -5.02 -13.37
C LEU A 325 9.95 -6.23 -13.50
N ALA A 326 9.79 -7.23 -12.65
CA ALA A 326 10.63 -8.44 -12.67
C ALA A 326 10.28 -9.42 -13.80
N ALA A 327 9.00 -9.57 -14.12
CA ALA A 327 8.53 -10.62 -15.04
C ALA A 327 7.39 -10.17 -15.97
N LEU A 328 6.32 -9.57 -15.42
CA LEU A 328 5.08 -9.37 -16.18
C LEU A 328 5.24 -8.41 -17.34
N ARG A 329 6.09 -7.38 -17.27
CA ARG A 329 6.31 -6.46 -18.38
C ARG A 329 6.83 -7.18 -19.64
N SER A 330 7.81 -8.04 -19.48
CA SER A 330 8.34 -8.83 -20.60
C SER A 330 7.35 -9.90 -21.09
N ALA A 331 6.55 -10.46 -20.18
CA ALA A 331 5.47 -11.38 -20.53
C ALA A 331 4.35 -10.65 -21.30
N HIS A 332 3.98 -9.44 -20.88
CA HIS A 332 3.00 -8.59 -21.57
C HIS A 332 3.41 -8.28 -23.00
N ASP A 333 4.69 -7.98 -23.26
CA ASP A 333 5.22 -7.78 -24.62
C ASP A 333 5.07 -9.05 -25.48
N LEU A 334 5.21 -10.24 -24.91
CA LEU A 334 4.98 -11.51 -25.61
C LEU A 334 3.48 -11.77 -25.86
N SER A 335 2.64 -11.52 -24.86
CA SER A 335 1.19 -11.63 -24.96
C SER A 335 0.63 -10.73 -26.09
N ARG A 336 1.05 -9.46 -26.13
CA ARG A 336 0.69 -8.48 -27.20
C ARG A 336 1.10 -8.93 -28.59
N ARG A 337 2.12 -9.78 -28.71
CA ARG A 337 2.58 -10.38 -29.98
C ARG A 337 1.90 -11.72 -30.29
N GLY A 338 0.82 -12.07 -29.58
CA GLY A 338 0.09 -13.32 -29.77
C GLY A 338 0.85 -14.57 -29.32
N ARG A 339 1.74 -14.44 -28.33
CA ARG A 339 2.56 -15.54 -27.79
C ARG A 339 2.30 -15.79 -26.29
N PRO A 340 1.05 -16.09 -25.89
CA PRO A 340 0.66 -16.21 -24.48
C PRO A 340 1.40 -17.34 -23.75
N GLU A 341 1.63 -18.48 -24.39
CA GLU A 341 2.35 -19.59 -23.78
C GLU A 341 3.82 -19.24 -23.48
N ALA A 342 4.51 -18.55 -24.39
CA ALA A 342 5.87 -18.05 -24.15
C ALA A 342 5.89 -16.98 -23.04
N ALA A 343 4.84 -16.17 -22.94
CA ALA A 343 4.67 -15.22 -21.86
C ALA A 343 4.56 -15.92 -20.50
N PHE A 344 3.70 -16.92 -20.41
CA PHE A 344 3.55 -17.72 -19.19
C PHE A 344 4.82 -18.45 -18.80
N GLN A 345 5.49 -19.14 -19.73
CA GLN A 345 6.76 -19.84 -19.45
C GLN A 345 7.85 -18.91 -18.94
N LEU A 346 7.87 -17.63 -19.35
CA LEU A 346 8.78 -16.63 -18.82
C LEU A 346 8.48 -16.34 -17.34
N ILE A 347 7.20 -16.19 -17.00
CA ILE A 347 6.75 -15.95 -15.62
C ILE A 347 7.09 -17.19 -14.76
N GLU A 348 6.68 -18.36 -15.20
CA GLU A 348 6.86 -19.63 -14.49
C GLU A 348 8.32 -19.89 -14.11
N ARG A 349 9.26 -19.65 -15.03
CA ARG A 349 10.71 -19.78 -14.75
C ARG A 349 11.23 -18.80 -13.71
N ARG A 350 10.67 -17.59 -13.62
CA ARG A 350 11.12 -16.56 -12.66
C ARG A 350 10.41 -16.66 -11.32
N TRP A 351 9.24 -17.28 -11.30
CA TRP A 351 8.34 -17.33 -10.16
C TRP A 351 9.00 -17.86 -8.88
N PRO A 352 9.69 -19.01 -8.83
CA PRO A 352 10.21 -19.55 -7.57
C PRO A 352 11.21 -18.62 -6.89
N SER A 353 12.18 -18.07 -7.64
CA SER A 353 13.20 -17.18 -7.07
C SER A 353 12.65 -15.79 -6.71
N TRP A 354 11.69 -15.28 -7.49
CA TRP A 354 11.03 -14.01 -7.20
C TRP A 354 10.14 -14.15 -5.97
N ARG A 355 9.30 -15.16 -5.91
CA ARG A 355 8.34 -15.46 -4.85
C ARG A 355 9.02 -15.56 -3.49
N GLY A 356 10.11 -16.32 -3.38
CA GLY A 356 10.83 -16.48 -2.12
C GLY A 356 11.26 -15.16 -1.48
N ARG A 357 11.75 -14.21 -2.31
CA ARG A 357 12.12 -12.86 -1.81
C ARG A 357 10.94 -11.91 -1.69
N ALA A 358 9.89 -12.12 -2.45
CA ALA A 358 8.72 -11.25 -2.43
C ALA A 358 7.89 -11.44 -1.16
N VAL A 359 7.88 -12.64 -0.60
CA VAL A 359 7.11 -12.98 0.61
C VAL A 359 7.75 -12.47 1.89
N GLU A 360 9.07 -12.30 1.95
CA GLU A 360 9.78 -11.91 3.18
C GLU A 360 9.21 -10.66 3.88
N PRO A 361 8.94 -9.53 3.18
CA PRO A 361 8.36 -8.35 3.83
C PRO A 361 6.98 -8.61 4.42
N LEU A 362 6.17 -9.46 3.75
CA LEU A 362 4.84 -9.83 4.24
C LEU A 362 4.92 -10.69 5.49
N ILE A 363 5.87 -11.64 5.54
CA ILE A 363 6.11 -12.46 6.72
C ILE A 363 6.61 -11.61 7.90
N ARG A 364 7.51 -10.64 7.67
CA ARG A 364 7.99 -9.73 8.71
C ARG A 364 6.84 -8.91 9.30
N GLU A 365 5.97 -8.37 8.44
CA GLU A 365 4.76 -7.66 8.88
C GLU A 365 3.82 -8.57 9.69
N ALA A 366 3.60 -9.81 9.26
CA ALA A 366 2.79 -10.79 9.98
C ALA A 366 3.35 -11.07 11.39
N LEU A 367 4.67 -11.23 11.51
CA LEU A 367 5.34 -11.42 12.80
C LEU A 367 5.19 -10.17 13.69
N GLU A 368 5.34 -8.95 13.15
CA GLU A 368 5.11 -7.70 13.90
C GLU A 368 3.66 -7.57 14.41
N LEU A 369 2.67 -7.91 13.57
CA LEU A 369 1.27 -7.93 13.98
C LEU A 369 1.04 -8.92 15.12
N SER A 370 1.64 -10.10 15.04
CA SER A 370 1.50 -11.16 16.05
C SER A 370 2.20 -10.82 17.37
N THR A 371 3.30 -10.05 17.37
CA THR A 371 3.89 -9.53 18.61
C THR A 371 2.96 -8.50 19.26
N ALA A 372 2.39 -7.61 18.49
CA ALA A 372 1.47 -6.59 19.01
C ALA A 372 0.22 -7.18 19.68
N THR A 373 -0.20 -8.39 19.27
CA THR A 373 -1.33 -9.13 19.85
C THR A 373 -0.93 -10.15 20.91
N GLY A 374 0.36 -10.25 21.26
CA GLY A 374 0.86 -11.14 22.30
C GLY A 374 0.90 -12.64 21.93
N ARG A 375 0.88 -12.96 20.65
CA ARG A 375 0.86 -14.35 20.14
C ARG A 375 2.25 -14.99 20.03
N LEU A 376 3.31 -14.18 20.08
CA LEU A 376 4.67 -14.68 20.01
C LEU A 376 5.28 -14.76 21.40
N PRO A 377 6.23 -15.69 21.63
CA PRO A 377 6.90 -15.87 22.93
C PRO A 377 7.81 -14.68 23.31
N TRP A 378 7.95 -13.68 22.46
CA TRP A 378 8.80 -12.49 22.66
C TRP A 378 7.95 -11.20 22.71
N PRO A 379 7.34 -10.86 23.86
CA PRO A 379 6.39 -9.74 23.96
C PRO A 379 7.03 -8.36 23.77
N ASP A 380 8.34 -8.24 23.93
CA ASP A 380 9.06 -6.97 23.84
C ASP A 380 9.54 -6.65 22.41
N VAL A 381 9.32 -7.55 21.46
CA VAL A 381 9.65 -7.29 20.04
C VAL A 381 8.71 -6.25 19.47
N THR A 382 9.25 -5.17 18.95
CA THR A 382 8.49 -4.11 18.28
C THR A 382 8.87 -3.92 16.81
N ALA A 383 9.94 -4.59 16.37
CA ALA A 383 10.41 -4.53 15.00
C ALA A 383 10.90 -5.90 14.51
N VAL A 384 10.51 -6.26 13.30
CA VAL A 384 11.02 -7.46 12.61
C VAL A 384 11.66 -7.04 11.29
N GLY A 385 12.94 -7.31 11.15
CA GLY A 385 13.75 -6.99 9.99
C GLY A 385 14.51 -8.20 9.45
N SER A 386 15.56 -7.92 8.71
CA SER A 386 16.54 -8.89 8.24
C SER A 386 17.94 -8.39 8.55
N TRP A 387 18.90 -9.27 8.46
CA TRP A 387 20.28 -8.91 8.66
C TRP A 387 21.20 -9.49 7.60
N TRP A 388 22.21 -8.72 7.19
CA TRP A 388 23.29 -9.12 6.27
C TRP A 388 24.57 -8.36 6.61
N ASN A 389 25.70 -8.96 6.30
CA ASN A 389 26.99 -8.30 6.30
C ASN A 389 27.31 -7.66 4.94
N ARG A 390 28.46 -7.04 4.79
CA ARG A 390 28.86 -6.39 3.53
C ARG A 390 29.03 -7.35 2.36
N GLN A 391 29.29 -8.61 2.61
CA GLN A 391 29.50 -9.66 1.64
C GLN A 391 28.20 -10.41 1.30
N PHE A 392 27.09 -10.16 2.04
CA PHE A 392 25.84 -10.92 1.96
C PHE A 392 26.01 -12.44 2.27
N ASP A 393 27.00 -12.77 3.10
CA ASP A 393 27.25 -14.11 3.56
C ASP A 393 27.77 -14.06 5.02
N PRO A 394 26.96 -14.48 6.01
CA PRO A 394 25.56 -14.91 5.87
C PRO A 394 24.58 -13.73 5.70
N GLU A 395 23.41 -14.05 5.13
CA GLU A 395 22.18 -13.24 5.16
C GLU A 395 21.14 -14.00 6.01
N LEU A 396 20.40 -13.28 6.86
CA LEU A 396 19.29 -13.79 7.66
C LEU A 396 18.00 -13.05 7.33
N ASP A 397 16.96 -13.80 6.99
CA ASP A 397 15.69 -13.28 6.49
C ASP A 397 14.88 -12.59 7.59
N LEU A 398 15.02 -13.08 8.84
CA LEU A 398 14.26 -12.64 10.00
C LEU A 398 15.18 -12.28 11.16
N VAL A 399 14.96 -11.12 11.75
CA VAL A 399 15.55 -10.66 13.02
C VAL A 399 14.48 -9.91 13.76
N GLY A 400 14.11 -10.38 14.96
CA GLY A 400 13.16 -9.71 15.85
C GLY A 400 13.90 -8.96 16.97
N ALA A 401 13.51 -7.70 17.21
CA ALA A 401 14.20 -6.82 18.13
C ALA A 401 13.27 -5.82 18.81
N ASP A 402 13.76 -5.19 19.88
CA ASP A 402 13.05 -4.15 20.63
C ASP A 402 12.87 -2.84 19.82
N ARG A 403 13.67 -2.60 18.79
CA ARG A 403 13.59 -1.44 17.88
C ARG A 403 14.45 -1.63 16.64
N ALA A 404 14.19 -0.84 15.59
CA ALA A 404 14.95 -0.83 14.34
C ALA A 404 15.51 0.57 14.04
N PRO A 405 16.58 0.68 13.23
CA PRO A 405 17.44 -0.40 12.69
C PRO A 405 18.55 -0.82 13.65
N VAL A 406 18.81 -0.05 14.73
CA VAL A 406 19.82 -0.34 15.76
C VAL A 406 19.11 -0.67 17.05
N ALA A 407 19.10 -1.96 17.36
CA ALA A 407 18.43 -2.52 18.52
C ALA A 407 19.28 -2.40 19.81
N ALA A 408 18.64 -2.44 20.95
CA ALA A 408 19.33 -2.71 22.21
C ALA A 408 19.48 -4.22 22.45
N ARG A 409 18.53 -5.03 21.90
CA ARG A 409 18.46 -6.47 22.11
C ARG A 409 17.90 -7.17 20.89
N ILE A 410 18.40 -8.38 20.61
CA ILE A 410 17.85 -9.30 19.62
C ILE A 410 17.12 -10.42 20.36
N ASP A 411 15.86 -10.58 20.09
CA ASP A 411 15.00 -11.57 20.76
C ASP A 411 14.87 -12.86 19.96
N PHE A 412 14.87 -12.78 18.63
CA PHE A 412 14.95 -13.95 17.76
C PHE A 412 15.68 -13.65 16.44
N VAL A 413 16.17 -14.71 15.80
CA VAL A 413 16.66 -14.72 14.42
C VAL A 413 16.04 -15.88 13.66
N GLY A 414 15.95 -15.79 12.32
CA GLY A 414 15.28 -16.86 11.58
C GLY A 414 15.47 -16.85 10.09
N SER A 415 14.87 -17.84 9.45
CA SER A 415 14.89 -18.01 7.99
C SER A 415 13.49 -18.21 7.43
N VAL A 416 13.29 -17.77 6.18
CA VAL A 416 12.06 -17.95 5.41
C VAL A 416 12.33 -18.96 4.30
N LYS A 417 11.61 -20.09 4.31
CA LYS A 417 11.69 -21.16 3.32
C LYS A 417 10.38 -21.29 2.55
N TRP A 418 10.16 -20.35 1.64
CA TRP A 418 8.92 -20.31 0.83
C TRP A 418 9.07 -21.14 -0.44
N LEU A 419 9.40 -22.43 -0.26
CA LEU A 419 9.66 -23.41 -1.32
C LEU A 419 8.65 -24.56 -1.27
N GLY A 420 8.53 -25.31 -2.37
CA GLY A 420 7.69 -26.51 -2.44
C GLY A 420 8.29 -27.74 -1.75
N THR A 421 9.47 -27.63 -1.14
CA THR A 421 10.14 -28.70 -0.38
C THR A 421 10.12 -28.35 1.11
N PRO A 422 9.92 -29.36 1.99
CA PRO A 422 10.02 -29.15 3.43
C PRO A 422 11.41 -28.70 3.84
N VAL A 423 11.51 -28.01 4.97
CA VAL A 423 12.77 -27.65 5.61
C VAL A 423 13.48 -28.92 6.09
N ASP A 424 14.75 -29.05 5.80
CA ASP A 424 15.57 -30.21 6.17
C ASP A 424 16.67 -29.87 7.19
N ARG A 425 17.47 -30.89 7.57
CA ARG A 425 18.60 -30.73 8.52
C ARG A 425 19.68 -29.78 8.01
N HIS A 426 19.85 -29.70 6.67
CA HIS A 426 20.83 -28.79 6.07
C HIS A 426 20.41 -27.34 6.27
N ASP A 427 19.14 -27.04 6.09
CA ASP A 427 18.55 -25.71 6.32
C ASP A 427 18.73 -25.25 7.77
N LEU A 428 18.42 -26.13 8.74
CA LEU A 428 18.61 -25.82 10.17
C LEU A 428 20.09 -25.64 10.52
N THR A 429 20.97 -26.48 9.98
CA THR A 429 22.43 -26.36 10.19
C THR A 429 22.93 -25.00 9.63
N ALA A 430 22.41 -24.59 8.49
CA ALA A 430 22.75 -23.29 7.90
C ALA A 430 22.27 -22.12 8.79
N LEU A 431 21.03 -22.20 9.32
CA LEU A 431 20.50 -21.20 10.26
C LEU A 431 21.35 -21.12 11.54
N HIS A 432 21.62 -22.24 12.19
CA HIS A 432 22.46 -22.29 13.40
C HIS A 432 23.87 -21.72 13.18
N ARG A 433 24.45 -21.95 12.00
CA ARG A 433 25.77 -21.41 11.63
C ARG A 433 25.71 -19.90 11.40
N ALA A 434 24.63 -19.39 10.80
CA ALA A 434 24.45 -17.99 10.45
C ALA A 434 24.07 -17.11 11.66
N ALA A 435 23.26 -17.62 12.57
CA ALA A 435 22.69 -16.87 13.71
C ALA A 435 23.76 -16.13 14.55
N PRO A 436 24.90 -16.72 14.93
CA PRO A 436 25.93 -16.04 15.71
C PRO A 436 26.60 -14.85 15.00
N ALA A 437 26.44 -14.72 13.69
CA ALA A 437 27.01 -13.60 12.95
C ALA A 437 26.24 -12.28 13.18
N VAL A 438 24.97 -12.36 13.64
CA VAL A 438 24.15 -11.18 13.96
C VAL A 438 24.69 -10.48 15.19
N PRO A 439 25.12 -9.22 15.11
CA PRO A 439 25.53 -8.50 16.31
C PRO A 439 24.39 -8.40 17.32
N GLY A 440 24.62 -8.88 18.54
CA GLY A 440 23.62 -8.93 19.61
C GLY A 440 22.92 -10.29 19.74
N PHE A 441 23.27 -11.29 18.93
CA PHE A 441 22.84 -12.67 19.15
C PHE A 441 23.41 -13.22 20.48
N ASP A 442 22.56 -13.85 21.27
CA ASP A 442 22.90 -14.50 22.54
C ASP A 442 22.35 -15.95 22.52
N PRO A 443 23.22 -16.98 22.46
CA PRO A 443 22.78 -18.38 22.35
C PRO A 443 21.87 -18.85 23.51
N GLY A 444 21.93 -18.20 24.67
CA GLY A 444 21.11 -18.55 25.84
C GLY A 444 19.74 -17.83 25.86
N ARG A 445 19.50 -16.91 24.94
CA ARG A 445 18.32 -16.02 25.00
C ARG A 445 17.66 -15.77 23.67
N THR A 446 18.44 -15.64 22.59
CA THR A 446 17.89 -15.36 21.26
C THR A 446 17.27 -16.62 20.69
N GLY A 447 15.96 -16.57 20.41
CA GLY A 447 15.24 -17.71 19.84
C GLY A 447 15.48 -17.88 18.33
N LEU A 448 15.17 -19.07 17.84
CA LEU A 448 15.23 -19.41 16.42
C LEU A 448 13.82 -19.55 15.84
N VAL A 449 13.60 -18.93 14.67
CA VAL A 449 12.30 -18.92 13.98
C VAL A 449 12.48 -19.47 12.58
N VAL A 450 11.60 -20.36 12.17
CA VAL A 450 11.50 -20.81 10.76
C VAL A 450 10.07 -20.59 10.26
N VAL A 451 9.96 -19.92 9.13
CA VAL A 451 8.69 -19.77 8.41
C VAL A 451 8.78 -20.56 7.13
N SER A 452 7.95 -21.60 6.98
CA SER A 452 8.00 -22.53 5.87
C SER A 452 6.68 -22.69 5.17
N LEU A 453 6.70 -22.69 3.82
CA LEU A 453 5.52 -23.01 3.01
C LEU A 453 5.09 -24.47 3.15
N SER A 454 6.07 -25.38 3.19
CA SER A 454 5.86 -26.83 3.12
C SER A 454 6.14 -27.55 4.44
N GLY A 455 6.26 -26.78 5.55
CA GLY A 455 6.58 -27.36 6.86
C GLY A 455 8.02 -27.87 6.96
N HIS A 456 8.23 -28.87 7.78
CA HIS A 456 9.52 -29.53 8.00
C HIS A 456 9.47 -31.01 7.60
N ALA A 457 10.64 -31.57 7.33
CA ALA A 457 10.77 -33.02 7.04
C ALA A 457 10.46 -33.85 8.30
N ASP A 458 9.91 -35.05 8.11
CA ASP A 458 9.48 -35.95 9.20
C ASP A 458 10.62 -36.38 10.14
N ASP A 459 11.85 -36.32 9.67
CA ASP A 459 13.04 -36.68 10.44
C ASP A 459 13.66 -35.54 11.23
N LEU A 460 13.05 -34.34 11.18
CA LEU A 460 13.46 -33.21 12.01
C LEU A 460 12.75 -33.21 13.36
N ASP A 461 13.54 -32.89 14.38
CA ASP A 461 13.00 -32.59 15.71
C ASP A 461 12.32 -31.20 15.68
N PRO A 462 10.99 -31.09 15.88
CA PRO A 462 10.30 -29.81 15.90
C PRO A 462 10.82 -28.85 16.99
N THR A 463 11.45 -29.37 18.06
CA THR A 463 12.02 -28.55 19.15
C THR A 463 13.38 -27.94 18.82
N ALA A 464 13.92 -28.22 17.64
CA ALA A 464 15.19 -27.65 17.17
C ALA A 464 15.12 -26.14 16.90
N VAL A 465 13.92 -25.55 16.82
CA VAL A 465 13.67 -24.12 16.75
C VAL A 465 12.54 -23.74 17.72
N ASP A 466 12.55 -22.50 18.18
CA ASP A 466 11.57 -22.02 19.19
C ASP A 466 10.21 -21.70 18.57
N LEU A 467 10.17 -21.43 17.25
CA LEU A 467 8.92 -21.14 16.56
C LEU A 467 8.96 -21.64 15.12
N TRP A 468 7.96 -22.45 14.76
CA TRP A 468 7.62 -22.85 13.40
C TRP A 468 6.35 -22.14 12.96
N TRP A 469 6.39 -21.50 11.80
CA TRP A 469 5.23 -20.92 11.15
C TRP A 469 5.02 -21.51 9.76
N THR A 470 3.76 -21.70 9.43
CA THR A 470 3.26 -22.11 8.11
C THR A 470 2.57 -20.94 7.40
N ALA A 471 2.03 -21.18 6.21
CA ALA A 471 1.23 -20.20 5.49
C ALA A 471 -0.07 -19.83 6.25
N ASP A 472 -0.64 -20.78 7.00
CA ASP A 472 -1.84 -20.54 7.81
C ASP A 472 -1.54 -19.57 8.95
N ASP A 473 -0.43 -19.74 9.66
CA ASP A 473 -0.01 -18.84 10.73
C ASP A 473 0.23 -17.41 10.21
N VAL A 474 0.89 -17.30 9.02
CA VAL A 474 1.10 -16.01 8.36
C VAL A 474 -0.24 -15.35 8.00
N LEU A 475 -1.20 -16.10 7.46
CA LEU A 475 -2.51 -15.57 7.11
C LEU A 475 -3.32 -15.18 8.36
N ASP A 476 -3.27 -15.98 9.41
CA ASP A 476 -3.98 -15.73 10.67
C ASP A 476 -3.52 -14.46 11.38
N ALA A 477 -2.24 -14.08 11.21
CA ALA A 477 -1.74 -12.80 11.72
C ALA A 477 -2.46 -11.56 11.14
N TYR A 478 -3.04 -11.68 9.94
CA TYR A 478 -3.77 -10.60 9.28
C TYR A 478 -5.29 -10.61 9.55
N ARG A 479 -5.82 -11.66 10.20
CA ARG A 479 -7.27 -11.81 10.44
C ARG A 479 -7.79 -11.01 11.64
N GLU A 480 -6.93 -10.36 12.36
CA GLU A 480 -7.21 -9.50 13.52
C GLU A 480 -7.07 -8.03 13.18
#